data_f8e2e5d601d6db3bfd4962af153856c9
#
_entry.id   f8e2e5d601d6db3bfd4962af153856c9
#
_cell.length_a   1.000
_cell.length_b   1.000
_cell.length_c   1.000
_cell.angle_alpha   90.00
_cell.angle_beta   90.00
_cell.angle_gamma   90.00
#
_symmetry.space_group_name_H-M   'P 1'
#
loop_
_entity.id
_entity.type
_entity.pdbx_description
1 polymer ?
#
loop_
_entity_poly.entity_id
_entity_poly.type
_entity_poly.pdbx_seq_one_letter_code
_entity_poly.pdbx_strand_id
1 'polypeptide(L)'
;MKQRGRFERRHRLPRLHGGKLALLIACPIQTALSVFCFAMLGHVRGMLKTQSAADVWRGDSEDRFAQISAFLPTTETKTLDDIRSFRAELENEFVQNSMEAPEGGSLYTDAYSGRTSLSVSGKSPGSVTVTAVGAGGNYFLFHPLTLLSGGYISDEDYMADRVVLDAQTAFNLFGSSDVAGMEVTINGRTFPIAGVVQSESDFATNAALAAGNEASGDTSGSSTSTAMIYMSYSALNAMAELPIDCYEIVLPDPVSGFAKKLMTEKFPIGSGAIVQNTGRFSVSSLISVMGAFGKRAMTTNGVIYPYWENAARMAESYAALYLLLGTLLAIMPAVCLTIVLVKFITAEIRKGYYKASHAIEDRVEENKRKHYIAGGI
;
A
#
# COMPACT_ATOMS: atom_id res chain seq x y z
N MET A 1 45.75 65.75 -21.93
CA MET A 1 44.80 65.04 -21.03
C MET A 1 43.71 64.45 -21.87
N LYS A 2 43.65 63.09 -22.11
CA LYS A 2 42.61 62.37 -22.85
C LYS A 2 41.86 61.53 -21.86
N GLN A 3 40.61 61.93 -21.55
CA GLN A 3 39.69 61.11 -20.75
C GLN A 3 39.22 59.93 -21.62
N ARG A 4 39.50 58.69 -21.12
CA ARG A 4 38.94 57.47 -21.67
C ARG A 4 37.55 57.27 -21.07
N GLY A 5 36.52 57.45 -21.86
CA GLY A 5 35.14 57.07 -21.53
C GLY A 5 35.01 55.55 -21.40
N ARG A 6 34.67 55.11 -20.21
CA ARG A 6 34.36 53.70 -19.89
C ARG A 6 32.96 53.42 -20.38
N PHE A 7 32.82 52.72 -21.50
CA PHE A 7 31.51 52.21 -21.97
C PHE A 7 31.05 51.09 -21.01
N GLU A 8 30.15 51.40 -20.09
CA GLU A 8 29.37 50.42 -19.37
C GLU A 8 28.40 49.74 -20.35
N ARG A 9 28.71 48.49 -20.75
CA ARG A 9 27.74 47.62 -21.40
C ARG A 9 26.68 47.21 -20.38
N ARG A 10 25.59 47.97 -20.30
CA ARG A 10 24.37 47.51 -19.64
C ARG A 10 23.86 46.29 -20.41
N HIS A 11 24.01 45.09 -19.86
CA HIS A 11 23.33 43.89 -20.31
C HIS A 11 21.84 44.12 -20.18
N ARG A 12 21.19 44.58 -21.24
CA ARG A 12 19.72 44.55 -21.34
C ARG A 12 19.32 43.09 -21.40
N LEU A 13 18.69 42.58 -20.35
CA LEU A 13 18.01 41.27 -20.37
C LEU A 13 17.08 41.25 -21.59
N PRO A 14 17.11 40.18 -22.40
CA PRO A 14 16.23 40.08 -23.56
C PRO A 14 14.78 40.14 -23.08
N ARG A 15 13.98 41.06 -23.70
CA ARG A 15 12.53 41.11 -23.44
C ARG A 15 11.93 39.80 -23.89
N LEU A 16 11.64 38.92 -22.90
CA LEU A 16 10.92 37.68 -23.14
C LEU A 16 9.49 38.01 -23.59
N HIS A 17 9.07 37.49 -24.73
CA HIS A 17 7.68 37.56 -25.18
C HIS A 17 6.80 36.93 -24.12
N GLY A 18 5.61 37.49 -23.83
CA GLY A 18 4.75 37.03 -22.72
C GLY A 18 4.53 35.51 -22.65
N GLY A 19 4.41 34.83 -23.78
CA GLY A 19 4.31 33.36 -23.84
C GLY A 19 5.56 32.63 -23.36
N LYS A 20 6.77 33.14 -23.60
CA LYS A 20 8.01 32.51 -23.08
C LYS A 20 8.17 32.72 -21.57
N LEU A 21 7.73 33.88 -21.07
CA LEU A 21 7.72 34.17 -19.64
C LEU A 21 6.71 33.26 -18.91
N ALA A 22 5.51 33.08 -19.48
CA ALA A 22 4.50 32.16 -18.93
C ALA A 22 5.00 30.70 -18.86
N LEU A 23 5.66 30.19 -19.91
CA LEU A 23 6.26 28.87 -19.92
C LEU A 23 7.37 28.73 -18.88
N LEU A 24 8.20 29.76 -18.70
CA LEU A 24 9.32 29.74 -17.76
C LEU A 24 8.85 29.70 -16.29
N ILE A 25 7.64 30.20 -16.02
CA ILE A 25 7.01 30.13 -14.69
C ILE A 25 6.18 28.86 -14.55
N ALA A 26 5.41 28.48 -15.57
CA ALA A 26 4.50 27.33 -15.50
C ALA A 26 5.24 25.99 -15.43
N CYS A 27 6.35 25.81 -16.20
CA CYS A 27 7.13 24.57 -16.17
C CYS A 27 7.63 24.19 -14.77
N PRO A 28 8.34 25.03 -14.01
CA PRO A 28 8.82 24.66 -12.68
C PRO A 28 7.67 24.41 -11.69
N ILE A 29 6.56 25.16 -11.78
CA ILE A 29 5.39 24.95 -10.94
C ILE A 29 4.77 23.57 -11.21
N GLN A 30 4.55 23.23 -12.48
CA GLN A 30 4.00 21.92 -12.85
C GLN A 30 4.96 20.80 -12.52
N THR A 31 6.26 20.99 -12.67
CA THR A 31 7.26 20.01 -12.22
C THR A 31 7.17 19.77 -10.71
N ALA A 32 7.10 20.83 -9.91
CA ALA A 32 6.98 20.73 -8.46
C ALA A 32 5.69 20.00 -8.04
N LEU A 33 4.56 20.34 -8.66
CA LEU A 33 3.27 19.69 -8.41
C LEU A 33 3.28 18.21 -8.84
N SER A 34 3.91 17.90 -10.00
CA SER A 34 4.06 16.52 -10.46
C SER A 34 4.91 15.70 -9.49
N VAL A 35 6.05 16.23 -9.05
CA VAL A 35 6.92 15.59 -8.04
C VAL A 35 6.15 15.38 -6.74
N PHE A 36 5.37 16.36 -6.30
CA PHE A 36 4.51 16.23 -5.12
C PHE A 36 3.49 15.08 -5.28
N CYS A 37 2.81 14.99 -6.44
CA CYS A 37 1.88 13.89 -6.70
C CYS A 37 2.56 12.52 -6.64
N PHE A 38 3.75 12.36 -7.25
CA PHE A 38 4.49 11.09 -7.18
C PHE A 38 5.02 10.79 -5.78
N ALA A 39 5.41 11.79 -5.00
CA ALA A 39 5.79 11.61 -3.60
C ALA A 39 4.59 11.14 -2.76
N MET A 40 3.41 11.74 -2.96
CA MET A 40 2.17 11.31 -2.30
C MET A 40 1.75 9.90 -2.72
N LEU A 41 1.91 9.54 -4.00
CA LEU A 41 1.71 8.16 -4.46
C LEU A 41 2.61 7.18 -3.70
N GLY A 42 3.90 7.50 -3.53
CA GLY A 42 4.83 6.70 -2.74
C GLY A 42 4.44 6.59 -1.27
N HIS A 43 4.00 7.70 -0.67
CA HIS A 43 3.52 7.74 0.71
C HIS A 43 2.29 6.84 0.91
N VAL A 44 1.27 6.96 0.06
CA VAL A 44 0.04 6.16 0.12
C VAL A 44 0.34 4.66 -0.01
N ARG A 45 1.28 4.27 -0.89
CA ARG A 45 1.70 2.87 -1.03
C ARG A 45 2.32 2.29 0.24
N GLY A 46 3.09 3.10 0.98
CA GLY A 46 3.77 2.65 2.21
C GLY A 46 2.93 2.75 3.48
N MET A 47 1.73 3.35 3.42
CA MET A 47 0.92 3.65 4.58
C MET A 47 0.21 2.41 5.14
N LEU A 48 -0.26 1.51 4.28
CA LEU A 48 -1.05 0.34 4.66
C LEU A 48 -0.17 -0.88 4.89
N LYS A 49 0.18 -1.13 6.14
CA LYS A 49 0.98 -2.29 6.56
C LYS A 49 0.28 -3.63 6.32
N THR A 50 -1.04 -3.66 6.33
CA THR A 50 -1.87 -4.84 6.06
C THR A 50 -1.72 -5.40 4.64
N GLN A 51 -1.07 -4.67 3.74
CA GLN A 51 -0.83 -5.08 2.35
C GLN A 51 0.59 -5.64 2.13
N SER A 52 1.39 -5.81 3.17
CA SER A 52 2.81 -6.18 3.08
C SER A 52 3.13 -7.56 3.69
N ALA A 53 2.14 -8.36 4.07
CA ALA A 53 2.37 -9.66 4.70
C ALA A 53 3.20 -10.61 3.82
N ALA A 54 3.02 -10.58 2.49
CA ALA A 54 3.82 -11.38 1.57
C ALA A 54 5.30 -10.96 1.56
N ASP A 55 5.61 -9.67 1.67
CA ASP A 55 6.99 -9.18 1.73
C ASP A 55 7.64 -9.53 3.07
N VAL A 56 6.89 -9.44 4.18
CA VAL A 56 7.35 -9.84 5.52
C VAL A 56 7.60 -11.35 5.57
N TRP A 57 6.68 -12.16 5.04
CA TRP A 57 6.81 -13.61 5.02
C TRP A 57 7.98 -14.09 4.17
N ARG A 58 8.16 -13.51 3.00
CA ARG A 58 9.28 -13.81 2.09
C ARG A 58 10.64 -13.58 2.74
N GLY A 59 10.77 -12.55 3.59
CA GLY A 59 12.05 -12.14 4.16
C GLY A 59 13.09 -11.86 3.08
N ASP A 60 14.26 -12.47 3.19
CA ASP A 60 15.39 -12.31 2.26
C ASP A 60 15.33 -13.27 1.05
N SER A 61 14.29 -14.11 0.91
CA SER A 61 14.15 -15.01 -0.24
C SER A 61 13.90 -14.22 -1.54
N GLU A 62 14.46 -14.69 -2.65
CA GLU A 62 14.19 -14.17 -4.00
C GLU A 62 12.88 -14.69 -4.58
N ASP A 63 12.26 -15.69 -3.93
CA ASP A 63 11.02 -16.28 -4.37
C ASP A 63 9.86 -15.28 -4.31
N ARG A 64 8.94 -15.43 -5.24
CA ARG A 64 7.75 -14.59 -5.27
C ARG A 64 6.64 -15.20 -4.44
N PHE A 65 6.08 -14.41 -3.56
CA PHE A 65 4.89 -14.72 -2.79
C PHE A 65 3.77 -13.74 -3.10
N ALA A 66 2.53 -14.20 -2.99
CA ALA A 66 1.36 -13.35 -3.09
C ALA A 66 0.52 -13.45 -1.83
N GLN A 67 0.09 -12.29 -1.34
CA GLN A 67 -0.91 -12.17 -0.30
C GLN A 67 -2.29 -12.10 -0.95
N ILE A 68 -3.22 -12.94 -0.49
CA ILE A 68 -4.57 -13.02 -0.99
C ILE A 68 -5.53 -12.98 0.20
N SER A 69 -6.58 -12.16 0.09
CA SER A 69 -7.67 -12.11 1.06
C SER A 69 -8.97 -12.55 0.39
N ALA A 70 -9.66 -13.47 1.02
CA ALA A 70 -10.99 -13.94 0.64
C ALA A 70 -12.00 -13.36 1.63
N PHE A 71 -12.93 -12.57 1.13
CA PHE A 71 -14.02 -11.97 1.90
C PHE A 71 -15.30 -12.76 1.62
N LEU A 72 -15.89 -13.29 2.68
CA LEU A 72 -17.06 -14.14 2.57
C LEU A 72 -18.35 -13.30 2.69
N PRO A 73 -19.40 -13.64 1.93
CA PRO A 73 -20.70 -13.02 2.11
C PRO A 73 -21.37 -13.51 3.39
N THR A 74 -22.23 -12.70 3.97
CA THR A 74 -22.99 -13.06 5.18
C THR A 74 -23.89 -14.27 5.02
N THR A 75 -24.18 -14.66 3.78
CA THR A 75 -25.03 -15.83 3.43
C THR A 75 -24.26 -17.16 3.37
N GLU A 76 -22.93 -17.10 3.34
CA GLU A 76 -22.08 -18.29 3.28
C GLU A 76 -21.20 -18.35 4.52
N THR A 77 -21.32 -19.42 5.27
CA THR A 77 -20.50 -19.66 6.46
C THR A 77 -19.40 -20.67 6.15
N LYS A 78 -18.17 -20.26 6.37
CA LYS A 78 -17.03 -21.18 6.42
C LYS A 78 -16.71 -21.50 7.88
N THR A 79 -16.33 -22.73 8.09
CA THR A 79 -15.97 -23.27 9.41
C THR A 79 -14.48 -23.51 9.51
N LEU A 80 -13.97 -23.79 10.70
CA LEU A 80 -12.58 -24.21 10.88
C LEU A 80 -12.25 -25.51 10.14
N ASP A 81 -13.23 -26.39 9.97
CA ASP A 81 -13.03 -27.65 9.23
C ASP A 81 -12.89 -27.40 7.73
N ASP A 82 -13.60 -26.41 7.17
CA ASP A 82 -13.39 -25.97 5.78
C ASP A 82 -11.97 -25.44 5.57
N ILE A 83 -11.44 -24.67 6.53
CA ILE A 83 -10.06 -24.17 6.47
C ILE A 83 -9.06 -25.31 6.57
N ARG A 84 -9.26 -26.25 7.48
CA ARG A 84 -8.40 -27.45 7.62
C ARG A 84 -8.39 -28.27 6.34
N SER A 85 -9.54 -28.48 5.74
CA SER A 85 -9.68 -29.20 4.46
C SER A 85 -8.93 -28.49 3.35
N PHE A 86 -9.09 -27.16 3.27
CA PHE A 86 -8.37 -26.34 2.28
C PHE A 86 -6.85 -26.40 2.48
N ARG A 87 -6.35 -26.32 3.72
CA ARG A 87 -4.91 -26.46 4.01
C ARG A 87 -4.37 -27.81 3.53
N ALA A 88 -5.11 -28.90 3.75
CA ALA A 88 -4.72 -30.22 3.27
C ALA A 88 -4.70 -30.32 1.73
N GLU A 89 -5.68 -29.72 1.06
CA GLU A 89 -5.69 -29.62 -0.42
C GLU A 89 -4.51 -28.79 -0.94
N LEU A 90 -4.17 -27.70 -0.26
CA LEU A 90 -3.07 -26.82 -0.62
C LEU A 90 -1.72 -27.54 -0.51
N GLU A 91 -1.49 -28.31 0.56
CA GLU A 91 -0.30 -29.12 0.73
C GLU A 91 -0.16 -30.18 -0.39
N ASN A 92 -1.26 -30.82 -0.77
CA ASN A 92 -1.27 -31.74 -1.91
C ASN A 92 -0.91 -31.03 -3.24
N GLU A 93 -1.42 -29.83 -3.48
CA GLU A 93 -1.08 -29.04 -4.66
C GLU A 93 0.40 -28.65 -4.68
N PHE A 94 0.99 -28.30 -3.56
CA PHE A 94 2.43 -28.03 -3.49
C PHE A 94 3.27 -29.24 -3.84
N VAL A 95 2.91 -30.42 -3.31
CA VAL A 95 3.59 -31.68 -3.66
C VAL A 95 3.46 -31.99 -5.17
N GLN A 96 2.27 -31.82 -5.76
CA GLN A 96 2.04 -32.06 -7.18
C GLN A 96 2.84 -31.09 -8.07
N ASN A 97 3.06 -29.87 -7.64
CA ASN A 97 3.84 -28.87 -8.34
C ASN A 97 5.34 -28.91 -7.99
N SER A 98 5.79 -29.92 -7.22
CA SER A 98 7.19 -30.07 -6.77
C SER A 98 7.71 -28.84 -6.04
N MET A 99 6.85 -28.19 -5.25
CA MET A 99 7.24 -27.08 -4.39
C MET A 99 7.66 -27.64 -3.03
N GLU A 100 8.86 -27.29 -2.61
CA GLU A 100 9.43 -27.74 -1.33
C GLU A 100 9.51 -26.55 -0.37
N ALA A 101 9.14 -26.79 0.88
CA ALA A 101 9.32 -25.79 1.92
C ALA A 101 10.80 -25.59 2.22
N PRO A 102 11.25 -24.36 2.54
CA PRO A 102 12.59 -24.14 3.04
C PRO A 102 12.82 -24.94 4.32
N GLU A 103 14.07 -25.31 4.60
CA GLU A 103 14.44 -26.12 5.76
C GLU A 103 13.97 -25.44 7.07
N GLY A 104 13.09 -26.11 7.81
CA GLY A 104 12.49 -25.59 9.05
C GLY A 104 11.43 -24.49 8.86
N GLY A 105 10.97 -24.24 7.63
CA GLY A 105 9.94 -23.25 7.31
C GLY A 105 8.66 -23.85 6.74
N SER A 106 7.73 -23.01 6.36
CA SER A 106 6.49 -23.37 5.65
C SER A 106 6.40 -22.61 4.33
N LEU A 107 5.77 -23.27 3.33
CA LEU A 107 5.50 -22.62 2.03
C LEU A 107 4.43 -21.54 2.10
N TYR A 108 3.59 -21.57 3.13
CA TYR A 108 2.50 -20.62 3.29
C TYR A 108 2.28 -20.25 4.74
N THR A 109 1.60 -19.16 4.94
CA THR A 109 1.02 -18.75 6.22
C THR A 109 -0.36 -18.20 5.98
N ASP A 110 -1.27 -18.41 6.91
CA ASP A 110 -2.64 -17.97 6.80
C ASP A 110 -3.19 -17.38 8.10
N ALA A 111 -4.31 -16.68 7.95
CA ALA A 111 -5.11 -16.15 9.04
C ALA A 111 -6.58 -16.20 8.66
N TYR A 112 -7.42 -16.30 9.67
CA TYR A 112 -8.87 -16.19 9.52
C TYR A 112 -9.43 -15.36 10.64
N SER A 113 -10.51 -14.65 10.33
CA SER A 113 -11.18 -13.80 11.30
C SER A 113 -12.67 -13.74 11.11
N GLY A 114 -13.36 -13.40 12.19
CA GLY A 114 -14.76 -13.05 12.21
C GLY A 114 -14.97 -11.91 13.20
N ARG A 115 -16.02 -11.12 13.00
CA ARG A 115 -16.28 -9.92 13.79
C ARG A 115 -17.69 -9.91 14.34
N THR A 116 -17.81 -9.43 15.58
CA THR A 116 -19.09 -9.21 16.23
C THR A 116 -19.01 -8.02 17.19
N SER A 117 -20.14 -7.50 17.61
CA SER A 117 -20.22 -6.45 18.60
C SER A 117 -20.42 -7.07 19.98
N LEU A 118 -19.61 -6.70 20.96
CA LEU A 118 -19.70 -7.16 22.34
C LEU A 118 -19.67 -6.02 23.34
N SER A 119 -20.27 -6.28 24.50
CA SER A 119 -20.15 -5.40 25.68
C SER A 119 -19.03 -5.89 26.56
N VAL A 120 -18.06 -5.04 26.84
CA VAL A 120 -16.89 -5.34 27.66
C VAL A 120 -16.90 -4.45 28.89
N SER A 121 -16.66 -5.03 30.06
CA SER A 121 -16.54 -4.31 31.33
C SER A 121 -15.13 -4.41 31.86
N GLY A 122 -14.62 -3.30 32.37
CA GLY A 122 -13.32 -3.24 33.07
C GLY A 122 -13.46 -3.15 34.57
N LYS A 123 -12.45 -2.58 35.21
CA LYS A 123 -12.44 -2.38 36.67
C LYS A 123 -13.39 -1.27 37.13
N SER A 124 -13.67 -0.29 36.25
CA SER A 124 -14.60 0.80 36.54
C SER A 124 -16.05 0.34 36.33
N PRO A 125 -17.03 0.92 37.09
CA PRO A 125 -18.44 0.66 36.85
C PRO A 125 -18.83 1.09 35.44
N GLY A 126 -19.46 0.19 34.68
CA GLY A 126 -19.93 0.45 33.33
C GLY A 126 -19.39 -0.57 32.32
N SER A 127 -19.95 -0.54 31.14
CA SER A 127 -19.52 -1.37 30.00
C SER A 127 -19.34 -0.51 28.77
N VAL A 128 -18.43 -0.91 27.91
CA VAL A 128 -18.16 -0.27 26.62
C VAL A 128 -18.52 -1.28 25.52
N THR A 129 -19.30 -0.85 24.54
CA THR A 129 -19.56 -1.64 23.35
C THR A 129 -18.34 -1.53 22.42
N VAL A 130 -17.80 -2.67 22.03
CA VAL A 130 -16.60 -2.79 21.19
C VAL A 130 -16.86 -3.70 20.01
N THR A 131 -16.10 -3.50 18.94
CA THR A 131 -16.00 -4.52 17.89
C THR A 131 -14.98 -5.57 18.32
N ALA A 132 -15.46 -6.77 18.54
CA ALA A 132 -14.61 -7.92 18.85
C ALA A 132 -14.21 -8.62 17.55
N VAL A 133 -12.91 -8.84 17.40
CA VAL A 133 -12.30 -9.57 16.29
C VAL A 133 -11.82 -10.91 16.85
N GLY A 134 -12.43 -11.99 16.36
CA GLY A 134 -11.93 -13.35 16.57
C GLY A 134 -10.78 -13.60 15.59
N ALA A 135 -9.58 -13.68 16.12
CA ALA A 135 -8.34 -13.84 15.36
C ALA A 135 -7.87 -15.29 15.42
N GLY A 136 -7.53 -15.87 14.27
CA GLY A 136 -6.95 -17.20 14.16
C GLY A 136 -5.81 -17.24 13.15
N GLY A 137 -4.96 -18.26 13.24
CA GLY A 137 -3.72 -18.35 12.48
C GLY A 137 -2.74 -17.22 12.82
N ASN A 138 -1.95 -16.80 11.88
CA ASN A 138 -0.98 -15.72 12.05
C ASN A 138 -1.60 -14.32 11.83
N TYR A 139 -2.74 -14.04 12.46
CA TYR A 139 -3.52 -12.81 12.26
C TYR A 139 -2.67 -11.53 12.34
N PHE A 140 -1.80 -11.40 13.33
CA PHE A 140 -0.96 -10.21 13.53
C PHE A 140 0.21 -10.08 12.54
N LEU A 141 0.48 -11.10 11.72
CA LEU A 141 1.36 -10.97 10.56
C LEU A 141 0.64 -10.21 9.42
N PHE A 142 -0.65 -10.50 9.20
CA PHE A 142 -1.48 -9.82 8.20
C PHE A 142 -1.92 -8.43 8.68
N HIS A 143 -2.10 -8.27 9.97
CA HIS A 143 -2.53 -7.02 10.63
C HIS A 143 -1.47 -6.58 11.66
N PRO A 144 -0.33 -6.04 11.22
CA PRO A 144 0.78 -5.68 12.11
C PRO A 144 0.47 -4.37 12.87
N LEU A 145 -0.29 -4.50 13.96
CA LEU A 145 -0.61 -3.41 14.87
C LEU A 145 0.60 -3.05 15.73
N THR A 146 0.75 -1.79 16.09
CA THR A 146 1.86 -1.37 16.96
C THR A 146 1.54 -1.70 18.41
N LEU A 147 2.35 -2.53 19.06
CA LEU A 147 2.20 -2.89 20.46
C LEU A 147 2.61 -1.71 21.36
N LEU A 148 1.75 -1.34 22.30
CA LEU A 148 1.99 -0.30 23.32
C LEU A 148 2.42 -0.91 24.65
N SER A 149 1.81 -2.03 25.07
CA SER A 149 2.19 -2.78 26.25
C SER A 149 1.85 -4.27 26.10
N GLY A 150 2.54 -5.14 26.82
CA GLY A 150 2.31 -6.59 26.83
C GLY A 150 2.74 -7.29 25.54
N GLY A 151 1.91 -8.18 25.01
CA GLY A 151 2.16 -9.01 23.84
C GLY A 151 0.89 -9.31 23.04
N TYR A 152 1.07 -9.92 21.87
CA TYR A 152 -0.05 -10.42 21.08
C TYR A 152 -0.55 -11.76 21.63
N ILE A 153 -1.75 -12.16 21.21
CA ILE A 153 -2.25 -13.53 21.35
C ILE A 153 -1.78 -14.37 20.16
N SER A 154 -1.66 -15.67 20.38
CA SER A 154 -1.31 -16.65 19.33
C SER A 154 -2.34 -17.79 19.33
N ASP A 155 -2.52 -18.45 18.18
CA ASP A 155 -3.31 -19.67 18.08
C ASP A 155 -2.70 -20.84 18.89
N GLU A 156 -1.39 -20.73 19.21
CA GLU A 156 -0.68 -21.69 20.05
C GLU A 156 -0.93 -21.51 21.56
N ASP A 157 -1.60 -20.40 21.96
CA ASP A 157 -1.99 -20.17 23.35
C ASP A 157 -3.02 -21.22 23.79
N TYR A 158 -2.56 -22.20 24.58
CA TYR A 158 -3.34 -23.36 24.97
C TYR A 158 -4.70 -23.05 25.61
N MET A 159 -4.76 -21.99 26.41
CA MET A 159 -6.00 -21.60 27.11
C MET A 159 -6.94 -20.75 26.23
N ALA A 160 -6.42 -20.10 25.18
CA ALA A 160 -7.18 -19.20 24.30
C ALA A 160 -8.03 -18.14 25.05
N ASP A 161 -7.63 -17.82 26.29
CA ASP A 161 -8.40 -17.03 27.26
C ASP A 161 -7.91 -15.59 27.38
N ARG A 162 -6.97 -15.17 26.54
CA ARG A 162 -6.38 -13.83 26.55
C ARG A 162 -7.00 -12.92 25.50
N VAL A 163 -6.91 -11.61 25.78
CA VAL A 163 -7.38 -10.59 24.86
C VAL A 163 -6.34 -9.51 24.66
N VAL A 164 -6.35 -8.89 23.46
CA VAL A 164 -5.60 -7.68 23.15
C VAL A 164 -6.59 -6.54 22.96
N LEU A 165 -6.38 -5.45 23.66
CA LEU A 165 -7.21 -4.25 23.55
C LEU A 165 -6.58 -3.27 22.56
N ASP A 166 -7.38 -2.50 21.87
CA ASP A 166 -6.86 -1.27 21.27
C ASP A 166 -6.73 -0.16 22.33
N ALA A 167 -5.91 0.84 22.06
CA ALA A 167 -5.62 1.92 23.00
C ALA A 167 -6.88 2.68 23.43
N GLN A 168 -7.85 2.85 22.52
CA GLN A 168 -9.11 3.53 22.84
C GLN A 168 -9.96 2.70 23.80
N THR A 169 -10.07 1.39 23.58
CA THR A 169 -10.77 0.46 24.49
C THR A 169 -10.10 0.45 25.87
N ALA A 170 -8.76 0.33 25.91
CA ALA A 170 -8.01 0.36 27.16
C ALA A 170 -8.23 1.66 27.92
N PHE A 171 -8.20 2.80 27.24
CA PHE A 171 -8.45 4.10 27.85
C PHE A 171 -9.89 4.25 28.36
N ASN A 172 -10.87 3.79 27.60
CA ASN A 172 -12.29 3.86 27.99
C ASN A 172 -12.59 3.01 29.23
N LEU A 173 -11.94 1.84 29.37
CA LEU A 173 -12.18 0.90 30.47
C LEU A 173 -11.35 1.21 31.73
N PHE A 174 -10.13 1.73 31.54
CA PHE A 174 -9.14 1.83 32.63
C PHE A 174 -8.53 3.23 32.79
N GLY A 175 -8.72 4.12 31.81
CA GLY A 175 -8.07 5.44 31.79
C GLY A 175 -6.58 5.40 31.44
N SER A 176 -6.05 4.26 30.99
CA SER A 176 -4.63 4.05 30.68
C SER A 176 -4.48 3.04 29.54
N SER A 177 -3.37 3.11 28.81
CA SER A 177 -2.95 2.12 27.83
C SER A 177 -1.97 1.06 28.44
N ASP A 178 -1.48 1.27 29.65
CA ASP A 178 -0.61 0.32 30.34
C ASP A 178 -1.45 -0.56 31.27
N VAL A 179 -2.15 -1.53 30.68
CA VAL A 179 -3.10 -2.41 31.36
C VAL A 179 -2.85 -3.90 31.11
N ALA A 180 -1.72 -4.24 30.50
CA ALA A 180 -1.34 -5.64 30.30
C ALA A 180 -1.26 -6.38 31.64
N GLY A 181 -1.83 -7.59 31.70
CA GLY A 181 -1.97 -8.38 32.94
C GLY A 181 -3.18 -8.03 33.79
N MET A 182 -3.92 -6.97 33.48
CA MET A 182 -5.25 -6.73 34.07
C MET A 182 -6.30 -7.63 33.43
N GLU A 183 -7.54 -7.53 33.91
CA GLU A 183 -8.64 -8.37 33.45
C GLU A 183 -9.81 -7.54 32.93
N VAL A 184 -10.48 -8.07 31.90
CA VAL A 184 -11.77 -7.61 31.41
C VAL A 184 -12.82 -8.69 31.55
N THR A 185 -14.07 -8.30 31.67
CA THR A 185 -15.22 -9.21 31.73
C THR A 185 -16.04 -9.06 30.44
N ILE A 186 -16.26 -10.20 29.78
CA ILE A 186 -17.06 -10.32 28.55
C ILE A 186 -18.08 -11.41 28.78
N ASN A 187 -19.37 -11.10 28.65
CA ASN A 187 -20.48 -12.06 28.87
C ASN A 187 -20.36 -12.82 30.19
N GLY A 188 -19.89 -12.13 31.27
CA GLY A 188 -19.71 -12.74 32.60
C GLY A 188 -18.47 -13.62 32.76
N ARG A 189 -17.63 -13.75 31.74
CA ARG A 189 -16.34 -14.48 31.81
C ARG A 189 -15.19 -13.48 31.87
N THR A 190 -14.19 -13.81 32.66
CA THR A 190 -12.99 -12.96 32.85
C THR A 190 -11.90 -13.38 31.87
N PHE A 191 -11.27 -12.41 31.24
CA PHE A 191 -10.19 -12.57 30.28
C PHE A 191 -9.00 -11.70 30.70
N PRO A 192 -7.80 -12.27 30.89
CA PRO A 192 -6.59 -11.49 31.09
C PRO A 192 -6.20 -10.70 29.82
N ILE A 193 -5.75 -9.47 30.01
CA ILE A 193 -5.25 -8.62 28.93
C ILE A 193 -3.81 -9.04 28.60
N ALA A 194 -3.59 -9.62 27.44
CA ALA A 194 -2.25 -9.98 26.95
C ALA A 194 -1.45 -8.74 26.59
N GLY A 195 -2.09 -7.76 25.96
CA GLY A 195 -1.45 -6.53 25.54
C GLY A 195 -2.42 -5.45 25.07
N VAL A 196 -1.85 -4.28 24.79
CA VAL A 196 -2.56 -3.14 24.23
C VAL A 196 -1.85 -2.72 22.95
N VAL A 197 -2.62 -2.53 21.88
CA VAL A 197 -2.14 -2.09 20.59
C VAL A 197 -2.59 -0.67 20.29
N GLN A 198 -1.80 0.04 19.50
CA GLN A 198 -2.18 1.35 19.02
C GLN A 198 -3.33 1.23 18.01
N SER A 199 -4.37 2.04 18.18
CA SER A 199 -5.44 2.15 17.20
C SER A 199 -4.87 2.65 15.86
N GLU A 200 -5.27 2.04 14.77
CA GLU A 200 -4.89 2.51 13.43
C GLU A 200 -5.48 3.90 13.19
N SER A 201 -4.65 4.82 12.76
CA SER A 201 -4.99 6.24 12.63
C SER A 201 -4.49 6.88 11.33
N ASP A 202 -4.13 6.05 10.34
CA ASP A 202 -3.80 6.59 9.04
C ASP A 202 -5.04 7.18 8.34
N PHE A 203 -4.78 8.07 7.40
CA PHE A 203 -5.82 8.81 6.71
C PHE A 203 -6.85 7.91 5.97
N ALA A 204 -6.42 6.81 5.34
CA ALA A 204 -7.32 5.94 4.61
C ALA A 204 -8.19 5.11 5.56
N THR A 205 -7.62 4.63 6.67
CA THR A 205 -8.34 3.93 7.73
C THR A 205 -9.36 4.85 8.39
N ASN A 206 -8.98 6.08 8.76
CA ASN A 206 -9.91 7.04 9.33
C ASN A 206 -11.07 7.36 8.38
N ALA A 207 -10.78 7.54 7.09
CA ALA A 207 -11.81 7.80 6.10
C ALA A 207 -12.75 6.58 5.89
N ALA A 208 -12.21 5.37 5.93
CA ALA A 208 -13.02 4.14 5.81
C ALA A 208 -13.92 3.92 7.03
N LEU A 209 -13.41 4.18 8.24
CA LEU A 209 -14.18 4.11 9.48
C LEU A 209 -15.28 5.17 9.53
N ALA A 210 -14.98 6.42 9.14
CA ALA A 210 -15.96 7.50 9.07
C ALA A 210 -17.12 7.16 8.11
N ALA A 211 -16.80 6.67 6.92
CA ALA A 211 -17.80 6.28 5.94
C ALA A 211 -18.64 5.06 6.39
N GLY A 212 -18.05 4.14 7.17
CA GLY A 212 -18.75 3.02 7.80
C GLY A 212 -19.79 3.47 8.84
N ASN A 213 -19.43 4.45 9.66
CA ASN A 213 -20.33 5.03 10.69
C ASN A 213 -21.50 5.77 10.04
N GLU A 214 -21.26 6.56 9.00
CA GLU A 214 -22.34 7.22 8.24
C GLU A 214 -23.32 6.22 7.64
N ALA A 215 -22.83 5.11 7.10
CA ALA A 215 -23.66 4.06 6.53
C ALA A 215 -24.50 3.32 7.58
N SER A 216 -24.07 3.25 8.83
CA SER A 216 -24.81 2.64 9.95
C SER A 216 -25.76 3.62 10.65
N GLY A 217 -25.81 4.89 10.24
CA GLY A 217 -26.70 5.91 10.82
C GLY A 217 -26.28 6.43 12.20
N ASP A 218 -25.06 6.12 12.62
CA ASP A 218 -24.51 6.59 13.89
C ASP A 218 -23.94 7.99 13.71
N THR A 219 -24.80 9.00 13.94
CA THR A 219 -24.46 10.43 13.86
C THR A 219 -23.93 10.99 15.19
N SER A 220 -23.69 10.14 16.20
CA SER A 220 -23.05 10.60 17.43
C SER A 220 -21.61 10.99 17.12
N GLY A 221 -21.33 12.29 17.06
CA GLY A 221 -20.05 12.90 16.69
C GLY A 221 -18.88 12.59 17.66
N SER A 222 -18.82 11.38 18.16
CA SER A 222 -17.73 10.84 18.97
C SER A 222 -16.68 10.25 18.02
N SER A 223 -15.47 10.77 18.15
CA SER A 223 -14.24 10.40 17.47
C SER A 223 -14.21 9.03 16.79
N THR A 224 -13.87 9.06 15.54
CA THR A 224 -13.76 8.07 14.47
C THR A 224 -12.99 6.77 14.73
N SER A 225 -12.55 6.47 15.93
CA SER A 225 -11.93 5.17 16.23
C SER A 225 -12.96 4.23 16.86
N THR A 226 -13.33 3.21 16.12
CA THR A 226 -14.15 2.12 16.66
C THR A 226 -13.33 1.39 17.71
N ALA A 227 -13.79 1.39 18.95
CA ALA A 227 -13.16 0.65 20.04
C ALA A 227 -13.10 -0.85 19.67
N MET A 228 -11.92 -1.45 19.71
CA MET A 228 -11.70 -2.82 19.27
C MET A 228 -11.11 -3.70 20.36
N ILE A 229 -11.40 -4.99 20.27
CA ILE A 229 -10.77 -6.05 21.07
C ILE A 229 -10.46 -7.23 20.16
N TYR A 230 -9.29 -7.81 20.34
CA TYR A 230 -8.85 -9.01 19.61
C TYR A 230 -8.75 -10.16 20.59
N MET A 231 -9.31 -11.30 20.22
CA MET A 231 -9.26 -12.52 21.02
C MET A 231 -9.18 -13.74 20.11
N SER A 232 -8.85 -14.91 20.68
CA SER A 232 -8.86 -16.13 19.89
C SER A 232 -10.22 -16.34 19.21
N TYR A 233 -10.18 -16.70 17.92
CA TYR A 233 -11.39 -17.02 17.17
C TYR A 233 -12.22 -18.11 17.85
N SER A 234 -11.56 -19.16 18.37
CA SER A 234 -12.23 -20.27 19.06
C SER A 234 -12.98 -19.82 20.30
N ALA A 235 -12.38 -18.94 21.10
CA ALA A 235 -13.02 -18.40 22.31
C ALA A 235 -14.21 -17.48 21.98
N LEU A 236 -14.07 -16.63 20.95
CA LEU A 236 -15.15 -15.75 20.52
C LEU A 236 -16.31 -16.52 19.88
N ASN A 237 -16.00 -17.50 19.01
CA ASN A 237 -16.99 -18.35 18.37
C ASN A 237 -17.81 -19.17 19.38
N ALA A 238 -17.17 -19.63 20.46
CA ALA A 238 -17.85 -20.33 21.55
C ALA A 238 -18.86 -19.44 22.33
N MET A 239 -18.72 -18.11 22.24
CA MET A 239 -19.59 -17.15 22.91
C MET A 239 -20.65 -16.53 22.00
N ALA A 240 -20.41 -16.45 20.71
CA ALA A 240 -21.23 -15.64 19.77
C ALA A 240 -21.58 -16.37 18.47
N GLU A 241 -21.25 -17.66 18.29
CA GLU A 241 -21.48 -18.42 17.04
C GLU A 241 -21.02 -17.61 15.81
N LEU A 242 -19.76 -17.26 15.77
CA LEU A 242 -19.17 -16.31 14.86
C LEU A 242 -18.85 -16.97 13.51
N PRO A 243 -19.41 -16.53 12.36
CA PRO A 243 -18.94 -16.96 11.07
C PRO A 243 -17.55 -16.38 10.75
N ILE A 244 -16.75 -17.10 9.99
CA ILE A 244 -15.53 -16.56 9.39
C ILE A 244 -15.94 -15.63 8.26
N ASP A 245 -15.60 -14.37 8.35
CA ASP A 245 -15.92 -13.34 7.35
C ASP A 245 -14.72 -12.97 6.46
N CYS A 246 -13.50 -13.27 6.92
CA CYS A 246 -12.27 -13.03 6.19
C CYS A 246 -11.28 -14.20 6.38
N TYR A 247 -10.72 -14.66 5.27
CA TYR A 247 -9.60 -15.60 5.24
C TYR A 247 -8.46 -15.00 4.43
N GLU A 248 -7.27 -14.97 4.98
CA GLU A 248 -6.08 -14.36 4.39
C GLU A 248 -4.95 -15.37 4.33
N ILE A 249 -4.21 -15.36 3.24
CA ILE A 249 -3.13 -16.31 3.03
C ILE A 249 -2.00 -15.68 2.22
N VAL A 250 -0.77 -16.05 2.54
CA VAL A 250 0.42 -15.82 1.72
C VAL A 250 0.86 -17.13 1.12
N LEU A 251 0.95 -17.20 -0.20
CA LEU A 251 1.33 -18.37 -0.99
C LEU A 251 2.50 -18.06 -1.92
N PRO A 252 3.29 -19.04 -2.34
CA PRO A 252 4.20 -18.91 -3.47
C PRO A 252 3.43 -18.51 -4.74
N ASP A 253 3.98 -17.56 -5.50
CA ASP A 253 3.42 -17.08 -6.77
C ASP A 253 4.52 -17.08 -7.85
N PRO A 254 5.08 -18.26 -8.21
CA PRO A 254 6.21 -18.36 -9.13
C PRO A 254 5.88 -17.74 -10.50
N VAL A 255 4.63 -17.87 -10.93
CA VAL A 255 4.08 -17.19 -12.10
C VAL A 255 2.94 -16.28 -11.64
N SER A 256 2.97 -15.04 -12.09
CA SER A 256 1.98 -14.03 -11.67
C SER A 256 0.54 -14.51 -11.83
N GLY A 257 -0.20 -14.52 -10.73
CA GLY A 257 -1.58 -14.96 -10.66
C GLY A 257 -1.78 -16.45 -10.35
N PHE A 258 -0.71 -17.25 -10.22
CA PHE A 258 -0.80 -18.65 -9.80
C PHE A 258 -1.51 -18.78 -8.45
N ALA A 259 -1.06 -18.04 -7.45
CA ALA A 259 -1.64 -18.07 -6.11
C ALA A 259 -3.13 -17.69 -6.11
N LYS A 260 -3.52 -16.65 -6.86
CA LYS A 260 -4.92 -16.24 -6.97
C LYS A 260 -5.77 -17.31 -7.67
N LYS A 261 -5.25 -17.94 -8.71
CA LYS A 261 -5.92 -19.03 -9.43
C LYS A 261 -6.16 -20.20 -8.48
N LEU A 262 -5.12 -20.64 -7.77
CA LEU A 262 -5.18 -21.74 -6.81
C LEU A 262 -6.24 -21.47 -5.74
N MET A 263 -6.22 -20.26 -5.16
CA MET A 263 -7.23 -19.85 -4.17
C MET A 263 -8.65 -19.87 -4.76
N THR A 264 -8.84 -19.40 -5.99
CA THR A 264 -10.17 -19.37 -6.64
C THR A 264 -10.71 -20.77 -6.92
N GLU A 265 -9.85 -21.71 -7.30
CA GLU A 265 -10.21 -23.08 -7.67
C GLU A 265 -10.45 -23.99 -6.43
N LYS A 266 -9.62 -23.79 -5.37
CA LYS A 266 -9.63 -24.71 -4.21
C LYS A 266 -10.38 -24.17 -2.98
N PHE A 267 -10.62 -22.86 -2.92
CA PHE A 267 -11.39 -22.24 -1.84
C PHE A 267 -12.64 -21.55 -2.38
N PRO A 268 -13.68 -22.31 -2.74
CA PRO A 268 -14.89 -21.73 -3.29
C PRO A 268 -15.62 -20.90 -2.22
N ILE A 269 -15.89 -19.63 -2.56
CA ILE A 269 -16.53 -18.65 -1.68
C ILE A 269 -17.84 -18.10 -2.27
N GLY A 270 -18.45 -18.82 -3.25
CA GLY A 270 -19.71 -18.45 -3.87
C GLY A 270 -19.73 -17.02 -4.41
N SER A 271 -20.57 -16.16 -3.84
CA SER A 271 -20.65 -14.74 -4.20
C SER A 271 -19.57 -13.87 -3.51
N GLY A 272 -18.68 -14.45 -2.73
CA GLY A 272 -17.59 -13.76 -2.05
C GLY A 272 -16.57 -13.12 -2.99
N ALA A 273 -15.59 -12.43 -2.43
CA ALA A 273 -14.58 -11.72 -3.19
C ALA A 273 -13.17 -12.18 -2.85
N ILE A 274 -12.39 -12.59 -3.85
CA ILE A 274 -10.96 -12.90 -3.73
C ILE A 274 -10.15 -11.71 -4.24
N VAL A 275 -9.38 -11.10 -3.35
CA VAL A 275 -8.54 -9.95 -3.61
C VAL A 275 -7.08 -10.34 -3.48
N GLN A 276 -6.29 -10.07 -4.51
CA GLN A 276 -4.83 -10.20 -4.43
C GLN A 276 -4.24 -8.88 -3.97
N ASN A 277 -3.64 -8.86 -2.78
CA ASN A 277 -3.10 -7.66 -2.15
C ASN A 277 -1.72 -7.30 -2.71
N THR A 278 -0.92 -8.32 -3.06
CA THR A 278 0.38 -8.12 -3.70
C THR A 278 0.24 -7.50 -5.07
N GLY A 279 0.98 -6.42 -5.32
CA GLY A 279 0.91 -5.69 -6.60
C GLY A 279 -0.31 -4.77 -6.78
N ARG A 280 -1.14 -4.62 -5.76
CA ARG A 280 -2.34 -3.80 -5.73
C ARG A 280 -2.10 -2.34 -6.16
N PHE A 281 -0.96 -1.79 -5.76
CA PHE A 281 -0.52 -0.43 -6.11
C PHE A 281 0.41 -0.38 -7.32
N SER A 282 0.47 -1.42 -8.16
CA SER A 282 1.18 -1.38 -9.43
C SER A 282 0.50 -0.42 -10.41
N VAL A 283 1.27 0.12 -11.35
CA VAL A 283 0.74 1.08 -12.35
C VAL A 283 -0.42 0.47 -13.13
N SER A 284 -0.33 -0.81 -13.52
CA SER A 284 -1.40 -1.51 -14.23
C SER A 284 -2.67 -1.66 -13.41
N SER A 285 -2.54 -2.00 -12.12
CA SER A 285 -3.68 -2.09 -11.20
C SER A 285 -4.33 -0.72 -11.00
N LEU A 286 -3.54 0.34 -10.79
CA LEU A 286 -4.07 1.69 -10.61
C LEU A 286 -4.79 2.22 -11.86
N ILE A 287 -4.33 1.87 -13.07
CA ILE A 287 -5.05 2.19 -14.31
C ILE A 287 -6.42 1.49 -14.34
N SER A 288 -6.47 0.21 -13.91
CA SER A 288 -7.75 -0.51 -13.79
C SER A 288 -8.70 0.14 -12.78
N VAL A 289 -8.16 0.63 -11.66
CA VAL A 289 -8.91 1.39 -10.65
C VAL A 289 -9.50 2.68 -11.24
N MET A 290 -8.74 3.41 -12.07
CA MET A 290 -9.25 4.61 -12.76
C MET A 290 -10.47 4.29 -13.64
N GLY A 291 -10.46 3.16 -14.35
CA GLY A 291 -11.61 2.69 -15.16
C GLY A 291 -12.83 2.30 -14.33
N ALA A 292 -12.66 2.03 -13.04
CA ALA A 292 -13.69 1.60 -12.11
C ALA A 292 -14.14 2.69 -11.12
N PHE A 293 -13.67 3.93 -11.25
CA PHE A 293 -14.12 5.04 -10.40
C PHE A 293 -15.64 5.17 -10.38
N GLY A 294 -16.22 5.31 -9.19
CA GLY A 294 -17.65 5.40 -8.96
C GLY A 294 -18.41 4.05 -8.96
N LYS A 295 -17.73 2.92 -9.25
CA LYS A 295 -18.31 1.57 -9.21
C LYS A 295 -17.84 0.75 -8.00
N ARG A 296 -16.93 1.29 -7.20
CA ARG A 296 -16.35 0.61 -6.05
C ARG A 296 -17.15 0.92 -4.80
N ALA A 297 -17.94 -0.06 -4.35
CA ALA A 297 -18.76 0.03 -3.15
C ALA A 297 -18.08 -0.63 -1.94
N MET A 298 -18.45 -0.23 -0.72
CA MET A 298 -18.05 -0.86 0.54
C MET A 298 -18.70 -2.22 0.75
N THR A 299 -19.84 -2.45 0.13
CA THR A 299 -20.57 -3.72 0.15
C THR A 299 -20.85 -4.13 -1.29
N THR A 300 -20.49 -5.36 -1.65
CA THR A 300 -20.69 -5.88 -2.99
C THR A 300 -21.17 -7.32 -2.89
N ASN A 301 -22.27 -7.65 -3.54
CA ASN A 301 -22.82 -9.02 -3.58
C ASN A 301 -23.03 -9.67 -2.20
N GLY A 302 -23.43 -8.90 -1.19
CA GLY A 302 -23.62 -9.40 0.18
C GLY A 302 -22.33 -9.50 1.02
N VAL A 303 -21.18 -9.14 0.46
CA VAL A 303 -19.91 -9.06 1.20
C VAL A 303 -19.82 -7.70 1.88
N ILE A 304 -19.67 -7.69 3.21
CA ILE A 304 -19.39 -6.50 4.00
C ILE A 304 -17.88 -6.46 4.24
N TYR A 305 -17.19 -5.64 3.48
CA TYR A 305 -15.72 -5.55 3.60
C TYR A 305 -15.31 -4.96 4.95
N PRO A 306 -14.31 -5.54 5.59
CA PRO A 306 -13.73 -4.97 6.82
C PRO A 306 -13.10 -3.59 6.56
N TYR A 307 -12.93 -2.81 7.63
CA TYR A 307 -12.41 -1.44 7.52
C TYR A 307 -11.04 -1.38 6.82
N TRP A 308 -10.16 -2.36 7.05
CA TRP A 308 -8.84 -2.40 6.42
C TRP A 308 -8.90 -2.62 4.91
N GLU A 309 -9.85 -3.41 4.40
CA GLU A 309 -10.06 -3.55 2.97
C GLU A 309 -10.67 -2.27 2.39
N ASN A 310 -11.60 -1.63 3.09
CA ASN A 310 -12.15 -0.34 2.67
C ASN A 310 -11.07 0.74 2.68
N ALA A 311 -10.18 0.76 3.67
CA ALA A 311 -9.01 1.64 3.72
C ALA A 311 -8.08 1.40 2.52
N ALA A 312 -7.80 0.13 2.19
CA ALA A 312 -7.00 -0.22 1.03
C ALA A 312 -7.62 0.24 -0.29
N ARG A 313 -8.93 0.09 -0.45
CA ARG A 313 -9.68 0.58 -1.63
C ARG A 313 -9.67 2.11 -1.74
N MET A 314 -9.78 2.80 -0.61
CA MET A 314 -9.62 4.25 -0.58
C MET A 314 -8.21 4.67 -0.97
N ALA A 315 -7.20 4.05 -0.37
CA ALA A 315 -5.80 4.30 -0.71
C ALA A 315 -5.51 4.05 -2.20
N GLU A 316 -6.03 2.98 -2.80
CA GLU A 316 -5.94 2.75 -4.25
C GLU A 316 -6.56 3.88 -5.07
N SER A 317 -7.72 4.38 -4.65
CA SER A 317 -8.39 5.49 -5.35
C SER A 317 -7.58 6.77 -5.30
N TYR A 318 -6.99 7.10 -4.15
CA TYR A 318 -6.06 8.24 -4.01
C TYR A 318 -4.77 8.02 -4.79
N ALA A 319 -4.18 6.82 -4.73
CA ALA A 319 -2.98 6.47 -5.48
C ALA A 319 -3.22 6.61 -7.00
N ALA A 320 -4.36 6.14 -7.49
CA ALA A 320 -4.76 6.27 -8.88
C ALA A 320 -4.94 7.75 -9.28
N LEU A 321 -5.56 8.56 -8.42
CA LEU A 321 -5.69 10.00 -8.64
C LEU A 321 -4.34 10.71 -8.69
N TYR A 322 -3.42 10.41 -7.75
CA TYR A 322 -2.08 10.98 -7.76
C TYR A 322 -1.27 10.56 -8.98
N LEU A 323 -1.40 9.29 -9.42
CA LEU A 323 -0.78 8.81 -10.65
C LEU A 323 -1.29 9.58 -11.87
N LEU A 324 -2.60 9.77 -11.98
CA LEU A 324 -3.23 10.50 -13.08
C LEU A 324 -2.79 11.97 -13.09
N LEU A 325 -2.93 12.66 -11.97
CA LEU A 325 -2.55 14.09 -11.87
C LEU A 325 -1.05 14.30 -12.07
N GLY A 326 -0.22 13.44 -11.47
CA GLY A 326 1.23 13.49 -11.61
C GLY A 326 1.68 13.33 -13.06
N THR A 327 1.10 12.38 -13.78
CA THR A 327 1.42 12.15 -15.20
C THR A 327 0.93 13.30 -16.08
N LEU A 328 -0.28 13.81 -15.88
CA LEU A 328 -0.80 14.97 -16.64
C LEU A 328 0.05 16.22 -16.42
N LEU A 329 0.43 16.51 -15.17
CA LEU A 329 1.28 17.66 -14.85
C LEU A 329 2.71 17.50 -15.38
N ALA A 330 3.22 16.28 -15.56
CA ALA A 330 4.55 16.02 -16.10
C ALA A 330 4.66 16.24 -17.62
N ILE A 331 3.56 16.18 -18.38
CA ILE A 331 3.58 16.23 -19.85
C ILE A 331 4.25 17.51 -20.36
N MET A 332 3.81 18.69 -19.90
CA MET A 332 4.33 19.95 -20.38
C MET A 332 5.82 20.17 -20.03
N PRO A 333 6.28 19.95 -18.80
CA PRO A 333 7.71 20.00 -18.48
C PRO A 333 8.54 18.99 -19.29
N ALA A 334 8.04 17.78 -19.51
CA ALA A 334 8.73 16.77 -20.33
C ALA A 334 8.89 17.22 -21.79
N VAL A 335 7.84 17.79 -22.39
CA VAL A 335 7.91 18.35 -23.75
C VAL A 335 8.90 19.51 -23.81
N CYS A 336 8.87 20.43 -22.83
CA CYS A 336 9.83 21.54 -22.77
C CYS A 336 11.28 21.05 -22.64
N LEU A 337 11.52 20.06 -21.77
CA LEU A 337 12.84 19.45 -21.58
C LEU A 337 13.32 18.78 -22.88
N THR A 338 12.47 18.02 -23.55
CA THR A 338 12.79 17.36 -24.81
C THR A 338 13.19 18.39 -25.89
N ILE A 339 12.44 19.48 -26.02
CA ILE A 339 12.77 20.56 -26.98
C ILE A 339 14.15 21.18 -26.65
N VAL A 340 14.43 21.44 -25.39
CA VAL A 340 15.72 22.01 -24.96
C VAL A 340 16.85 21.01 -25.25
N LEU A 341 16.67 19.72 -24.93
CA LEU A 341 17.65 18.68 -25.15
C LEU A 341 17.96 18.50 -26.65
N VAL A 342 16.94 18.45 -27.50
CA VAL A 342 17.11 18.35 -28.95
C VAL A 342 17.89 19.56 -29.49
N LYS A 343 17.56 20.79 -29.04
CA LYS A 343 18.29 21.99 -29.43
C LYS A 343 19.75 21.96 -28.97
N PHE A 344 20.01 21.47 -27.77
CA PHE A 344 21.37 21.33 -27.25
C PHE A 344 22.17 20.32 -28.06
N ILE A 345 21.63 19.13 -28.30
CA ILE A 345 22.30 18.07 -29.10
C ILE A 345 22.58 18.56 -30.52
N THR A 346 21.60 19.18 -31.18
CA THR A 346 21.80 19.71 -32.55
C THR A 346 22.84 20.81 -32.59
N ALA A 347 22.92 21.69 -31.56
CA ALA A 347 23.96 22.72 -31.47
C ALA A 347 25.36 22.11 -31.30
N GLU A 348 25.52 21.05 -30.47
CA GLU A 348 26.80 20.38 -30.29
C GLU A 348 27.24 19.60 -31.54
N ILE A 349 26.33 18.92 -32.21
CA ILE A 349 26.61 18.26 -33.51
C ILE A 349 27.06 19.31 -34.54
N ARG A 350 26.38 20.43 -34.61
CA ARG A 350 26.75 21.52 -35.52
C ARG A 350 28.14 22.12 -35.23
N LYS A 351 28.47 22.33 -33.95
CA LYS A 351 29.82 22.76 -33.54
C LYS A 351 30.89 21.72 -33.90
N GLY A 352 30.61 20.43 -33.69
CA GLY A 352 31.49 19.32 -34.06
C GLY A 352 31.75 19.29 -35.58
N TYR A 353 30.68 19.45 -36.36
CA TYR A 353 30.77 19.48 -37.82
C TYR A 353 31.65 20.67 -38.30
N TYR A 354 31.45 21.89 -37.77
CA TYR A 354 32.28 23.05 -38.10
C TYR A 354 33.74 22.84 -37.73
N LYS A 355 34.03 22.30 -36.58
CA LYS A 355 35.43 21.99 -36.19
C LYS A 355 36.08 20.96 -37.11
N ALA A 356 35.33 19.92 -37.49
CA ALA A 356 35.84 18.90 -38.41
C ALA A 356 36.07 19.46 -39.82
N SER A 357 35.16 20.31 -40.36
CA SER A 357 35.32 20.93 -41.69
C SER A 357 36.53 21.86 -41.74
N HIS A 358 36.72 22.71 -40.75
CA HIS A 358 37.92 23.58 -40.66
C HIS A 358 39.21 22.77 -40.53
N ALA A 359 39.23 21.70 -39.71
CA ALA A 359 40.41 20.84 -39.59
C ALA A 359 40.76 20.11 -40.91
N ILE A 360 39.74 19.82 -41.75
CA ILE A 360 39.96 19.23 -43.08
C ILE A 360 40.49 20.32 -44.04
N GLU A 361 39.92 21.53 -44.04
CA GLU A 361 40.40 22.63 -44.84
C GLU A 361 41.85 23.00 -44.52
N ASP A 362 42.22 23.11 -43.27
CA ASP A 362 43.58 23.38 -42.80
C ASP A 362 44.56 22.28 -43.29
N ARG A 363 44.20 21.00 -43.23
CA ARG A 363 45.02 19.91 -43.74
C ARG A 363 45.16 19.95 -45.25
N VAL A 364 44.10 20.30 -45.97
CA VAL A 364 44.15 20.42 -47.44
C VAL A 364 45.07 21.61 -47.84
N GLU A 365 44.97 22.75 -47.14
CA GLU A 365 45.87 23.85 -47.39
C GLU A 365 47.34 23.54 -47.07
N GLU A 366 47.59 22.87 -45.94
CA GLU A 366 48.93 22.42 -45.52
C GLU A 366 49.54 21.48 -46.60
N ASN A 367 48.74 20.51 -47.10
CA ASN A 367 49.18 19.61 -48.18
C ASN A 367 49.45 20.38 -49.49
N LYS A 368 48.61 21.34 -49.86
CA LYS A 368 48.88 22.21 -51.04
C LYS A 368 50.17 23.01 -50.84
N ARG A 369 50.42 23.57 -49.72
CA ARG A 369 51.70 24.30 -49.40
C ARG A 369 52.92 23.36 -49.52
N LYS A 370 52.82 22.14 -48.98
CA LYS A 370 53.92 21.13 -49.09
C LYS A 370 54.17 20.76 -50.55
N HIS A 371 53.17 20.58 -51.38
CA HIS A 371 53.31 20.29 -52.82
C HIS A 371 53.93 21.48 -53.58
N TYR A 372 53.57 22.72 -53.24
CA TYR A 372 54.16 23.92 -53.87
C TYR A 372 55.64 24.11 -53.52
N ILE A 373 56.05 23.75 -52.32
CA ILE A 373 57.43 23.83 -51.89
C ILE A 373 58.27 22.67 -52.46
N ALA A 374 57.67 21.48 -52.66
CA ALA A 374 58.38 20.33 -53.20
C ALA A 374 58.47 20.33 -54.78
N GLY A 375 57.67 21.12 -55.47
CA GLY A 375 57.68 21.27 -56.94
C GLY A 375 58.44 22.44 -57.49
N GLY A 376 59.15 23.18 -56.63
CA GLY A 376 59.89 24.38 -56.98
C GLY A 376 61.41 24.21 -56.96
N ILE A 377 61.92 23.03 -57.32
CA ILE A 377 63.34 22.78 -57.63
C ILE A 377 63.43 22.34 -59.07
#